data_305439444995301c7595e6d01180d93c
#
_entry.id   305439444995301c7595e6d01180d93c
#
_cell.length_a   1.000
_cell.length_b   1.000
_cell.length_c   1.000
_cell.angle_alpha   90.00
_cell.angle_beta   90.00
_cell.angle_gamma   90.00
#
_symmetry.space_group_name_H-M   'P 1'
#
loop_
_entity.id
_entity.type
_entity.pdbx_description
1 polymer ?
#
loop_
_entity_poly.entity_id
_entity_poly.type
_entity_poly.pdbx_seq_one_letter_code
_entity_poly.pdbx_strand_id
1 'polypeptide(L)'
;MDSSLALAQYKMHWQYLKGVMRSLKWTVSFDLDIAKHIFHLFTLGIDGETTKKKLKHNELLAFFANYPASIIGIETCGSTHHWARELTKLGHEAVLFNARYVKSFVVGNKNDFNDAAAIFDAVTRPNKRVVAIKTVEQQDLQLIHAIRK
;
A
#
# COMPACT_ATOMS: atom_id res chain seq x y z
N MET A 1 -27.90 7.57 -10.35
CA MET A 1 -27.20 7.04 -9.17
C MET A 1 -27.27 8.09 -8.08
N ASP A 2 -27.84 7.72 -6.97
CA ASP A 2 -28.06 8.64 -5.86
C ASP A 2 -26.73 8.85 -5.11
N SER A 3 -26.21 10.07 -5.13
CA SER A 3 -24.98 10.46 -4.44
C SER A 3 -25.07 10.28 -2.92
N SER A 4 -26.29 10.27 -2.36
CA SER A 4 -26.53 10.07 -0.93
C SER A 4 -26.29 8.64 -0.48
N LEU A 5 -26.64 7.64 -1.31
CA LEU A 5 -26.38 6.22 -1.05
C LEU A 5 -24.88 5.90 -1.10
N ALA A 6 -24.16 6.45 -2.08
CA ALA A 6 -22.70 6.32 -2.18
C ALA A 6 -22.00 6.93 -0.96
N LEU A 7 -22.44 8.11 -0.51
CA LEU A 7 -21.94 8.76 0.71
C LEU A 7 -22.26 7.97 1.99
N ALA A 8 -23.45 7.36 2.08
CA ALA A 8 -23.83 6.53 3.23
C ALA A 8 -23.00 5.24 3.29
N GLN A 9 -22.83 4.55 2.17
CA GLN A 9 -21.95 3.38 2.06
C GLN A 9 -20.52 3.74 2.39
N TYR A 10 -20.02 4.88 1.92
CA TYR A 10 -18.71 5.39 2.23
C TYR A 10 -18.52 5.67 3.72
N LYS A 11 -19.50 6.32 4.38
CA LYS A 11 -19.47 6.57 5.82
C LYS A 11 -19.48 5.29 6.65
N MET A 12 -20.29 4.30 6.26
CA MET A 12 -20.34 2.99 6.94
C MET A 12 -19.01 2.24 6.76
N HIS A 13 -18.48 2.24 5.54
CA HIS A 13 -17.18 1.65 5.23
C HIS A 13 -16.06 2.31 6.02
N TRP A 14 -16.10 3.65 6.12
CA TRP A 14 -15.15 4.42 6.91
C TRP A 14 -15.21 4.12 8.41
N GLN A 15 -16.40 3.93 8.96
CA GLN A 15 -16.57 3.51 10.35
C GLN A 15 -16.00 2.10 10.61
N TYR A 16 -16.20 1.19 9.67
CA TYR A 16 -15.59 -0.13 9.70
C TYR A 16 -14.05 -0.05 9.67
N LEU A 17 -13.51 0.73 8.74
CA LEU A 17 -12.08 0.97 8.62
C LEU A 17 -11.48 1.57 9.90
N LYS A 18 -12.14 2.55 10.51
CA LYS A 18 -11.72 3.09 11.81
C LYS A 18 -11.69 2.04 12.93
N GLY A 19 -12.62 1.11 12.92
CA GLY A 19 -12.64 -0.01 13.86
C GLY A 19 -11.43 -0.93 13.69
N VAL A 20 -11.09 -1.25 12.45
CA VAL A 20 -9.91 -2.06 12.09
C VAL A 20 -8.62 -1.30 12.40
N MET A 21 -8.57 0.00 12.12
CA MET A 21 -7.40 0.86 12.39
C MET A 21 -7.09 0.98 13.87
N ARG A 22 -8.09 0.90 14.77
CA ARG A 22 -7.85 0.90 16.22
C ARG A 22 -7.07 -0.32 16.70
N SER A 23 -7.17 -1.43 15.97
CA SER A 23 -6.41 -2.65 16.28
C SER A 23 -5.03 -2.67 15.60
N LEU A 24 -4.84 -1.88 14.55
CA LEU A 24 -3.59 -1.74 13.80
C LEU A 24 -2.99 -0.37 14.09
N LYS A 25 -1.81 -0.32 14.66
CA LYS A 25 -1.23 0.94 15.12
C LYS A 25 -1.04 2.00 14.04
N TRP A 26 -0.81 1.63 12.76
CA TRP A 26 -0.62 2.60 11.65
C TRP A 26 -0.78 1.92 10.30
N THR A 27 -1.29 2.63 9.31
CA THR A 27 -1.33 2.14 7.93
C THR A 27 -0.77 3.19 6.98
N VAL A 28 0.16 2.76 6.18
CA VAL A 28 0.80 3.60 5.15
C VAL A 28 0.64 2.90 3.81
N SER A 29 0.18 3.60 2.82
CA SER A 29 0.17 3.11 1.44
C SER A 29 1.25 3.81 0.63
N PHE A 30 1.90 3.04 -0.23
CA PHE A 30 2.94 3.55 -1.10
C PHE A 30 2.54 3.43 -2.56
N ASP A 31 2.78 4.47 -3.28
CA ASP A 31 2.96 4.39 -4.72
C ASP A 31 4.45 4.55 -5.05
N LEU A 32 5.02 3.56 -5.73
CA LEU A 32 6.42 3.51 -6.07
C LEU A 32 6.63 3.98 -7.51
N ASP A 33 6.89 5.24 -7.71
CA ASP A 33 7.30 5.73 -9.02
C ASP A 33 8.82 5.46 -9.24
N ILE A 34 9.11 4.27 -9.75
CA ILE A 34 10.50 3.81 -9.97
C ILE A 34 11.20 4.64 -11.02
N ALA A 35 10.49 5.16 -12.01
CA ALA A 35 11.07 5.91 -13.11
C ALA A 35 11.75 7.20 -12.65
N LYS A 36 11.32 7.75 -11.51
CA LYS A 36 11.84 9.01 -10.97
C LYS A 36 12.70 8.86 -9.72
N HIS A 37 12.97 7.66 -9.27
CA HIS A 37 13.69 7.39 -8.00
C HIS A 37 13.08 8.08 -6.77
N ILE A 38 11.79 8.36 -6.82
CA ILE A 38 11.00 9.01 -5.77
C ILE A 38 9.87 8.11 -5.35
N PHE A 39 9.68 7.99 -4.04
CA PHE A 39 8.55 7.30 -3.44
C PHE A 39 7.47 8.32 -3.06
N HIS A 40 6.25 8.05 -3.48
CA HIS A 40 5.09 8.79 -3.03
C HIS A 40 4.43 8.00 -1.90
N LEU A 41 4.43 8.56 -0.71
CA LEU A 41 3.79 7.99 0.46
C LEU A 41 2.43 8.64 0.67
N PHE A 42 1.44 7.80 0.87
CA PHE A 42 0.13 8.22 1.35
C PHE A 42 -0.09 7.57 2.71
N THR A 43 -0.27 8.37 3.74
CA THR A 43 -0.63 7.86 5.06
C THR A 43 -2.07 8.21 5.36
N LEU A 44 -2.78 7.24 5.91
CA LEU A 44 -4.12 7.43 6.43
C LEU A 44 -4.06 7.31 7.96
N GLY A 45 -4.24 8.43 8.64
CA GLY A 45 -4.27 8.48 10.10
C GLY A 45 -5.55 7.93 10.70
N ILE A 46 -5.52 7.58 11.98
CA ILE A 46 -6.68 7.09 12.75
C ILE A 46 -7.82 8.12 12.75
N ASP A 47 -7.49 9.39 12.69
CA ASP A 47 -8.39 10.53 12.60
C ASP A 47 -9.02 10.72 11.20
N GLY A 48 -8.55 9.96 10.20
CA GLY A 48 -8.98 10.06 8.82
C GLY A 48 -8.19 11.13 8.05
N GLU A 49 -7.19 11.73 8.64
CA GLU A 49 -6.30 12.64 7.95
C GLU A 49 -5.39 11.89 7.00
N THR A 50 -5.25 12.42 5.80
CA THR A 50 -4.30 11.89 4.81
C THR A 50 -3.10 12.80 4.73
N THR A 51 -1.93 12.21 4.77
CA THR A 51 -0.68 12.92 4.56
C THR A 51 0.01 12.38 3.33
N LYS A 52 0.53 13.28 2.50
CA LYS A 52 1.30 12.93 1.31
C LYS A 52 2.74 13.37 1.52
N LYS A 53 3.67 12.45 1.33
CA LYS A 53 5.10 12.71 1.44
C LYS A 53 5.84 12.14 0.25
N LYS A 54 6.88 12.84 -0.18
CA LYS A 54 7.83 12.36 -1.18
C LYS A 54 9.14 12.03 -0.49
N LEU A 55 9.68 10.84 -0.76
CA LEU A 55 10.98 10.41 -0.26
C LEU A 55 11.87 9.97 -1.43
N LYS A 56 13.14 10.24 -1.31
CA LYS A 56 14.15 9.67 -2.22
C LYS A 56 14.47 8.23 -1.81
N HIS A 57 15.06 7.46 -2.72
CA HIS A 57 15.45 6.07 -2.47
C HIS A 57 16.30 5.89 -1.21
N ASN A 58 17.26 6.77 -0.99
CA ASN A 58 18.15 6.72 0.18
C ASN A 58 17.49 7.16 1.50
N GLU A 59 16.33 7.79 1.42
CA GLU A 59 15.60 8.30 2.59
C GLU A 59 14.55 7.30 3.11
N LEU A 60 14.10 6.37 2.26
CA LEU A 60 12.98 5.48 2.57
C LEU A 60 13.23 4.63 3.81
N LEU A 61 14.32 3.89 3.82
CA LEU A 61 14.62 2.97 4.94
C LEU A 61 14.90 3.73 6.22
N ALA A 62 15.61 4.86 6.15
CA ALA A 62 15.85 5.72 7.30
C ALA A 62 14.55 6.27 7.89
N PHE A 63 13.61 6.66 7.04
CA PHE A 63 12.28 7.11 7.47
C PHE A 63 11.52 6.00 8.20
N PHE A 64 11.47 4.80 7.62
CA PHE A 64 10.73 3.69 8.22
C PHE A 64 11.43 3.04 9.41
N ALA A 65 12.74 3.13 9.51
CA ALA A 65 13.47 2.68 10.69
C ALA A 65 13.02 3.41 11.97
N ASN A 66 12.59 4.66 11.82
CA ASN A 66 12.10 5.52 12.92
C ASN A 66 10.57 5.61 12.98
N TYR A 67 9.86 4.92 12.08
CA TYR A 67 8.41 4.95 12.01
C TYR A 67 7.81 3.78 12.79
N PRO A 68 6.69 3.97 13.51
CA PRO A 68 6.02 2.86 14.21
C PRO A 68 5.69 1.71 13.28
N ALA A 69 5.69 0.48 13.80
CA ALA A 69 5.32 -0.72 13.05
C ALA A 69 3.97 -0.53 12.36
N SER A 70 3.95 -0.71 11.04
CA SER A 70 2.84 -0.33 10.17
C SER A 70 2.57 -1.38 9.12
N ILE A 71 1.35 -1.42 8.60
CA ILE A 71 1.04 -2.14 7.36
C ILE A 71 1.36 -1.22 6.20
N ILE A 72 2.18 -1.71 5.28
CA ILE A 72 2.65 -0.95 4.12
C ILE A 72 2.17 -1.64 2.85
N GLY A 73 1.19 -1.03 2.19
CA GLY A 73 0.72 -1.50 0.89
C GLY A 73 1.61 -0.98 -0.24
N ILE A 74 2.08 -1.87 -1.10
CA ILE A 74 2.97 -1.53 -2.22
C ILE A 74 2.41 -2.10 -3.51
N GLU A 75 2.23 -1.26 -4.52
CA GLU A 75 1.86 -1.73 -5.86
C GLU A 75 3.00 -2.51 -6.50
N THR A 76 2.70 -3.69 -7.05
CA THR A 76 3.73 -4.56 -7.62
C THR A 76 4.35 -4.01 -8.89
N CYS A 77 5.67 -3.92 -8.86
CA CYS A 77 6.53 -3.70 -10.01
C CYS A 77 7.88 -4.40 -9.78
N GLY A 78 8.80 -4.34 -10.73
CA GLY A 78 10.01 -5.15 -10.69
C GLY A 78 10.86 -5.03 -9.43
N SER A 79 10.98 -3.85 -8.83
CA SER A 79 11.84 -3.61 -7.65
C SER A 79 11.09 -3.68 -6.30
N THR A 80 9.78 -3.83 -6.30
CA THR A 80 8.98 -3.79 -5.07
C THR A 80 9.27 -4.95 -4.11
N HIS A 81 9.66 -6.10 -4.63
CA HIS A 81 10.05 -7.25 -3.80
C HIS A 81 11.25 -6.94 -2.91
N HIS A 82 12.25 -6.24 -3.43
CA HIS A 82 13.39 -5.77 -2.65
C HIS A 82 12.94 -4.87 -1.48
N TRP A 83 12.14 -3.86 -1.78
CA TRP A 83 11.67 -2.91 -0.77
C TRP A 83 10.77 -3.58 0.26
N ALA A 84 9.91 -4.50 -0.17
CA ALA A 84 9.07 -5.28 0.74
C ALA A 84 9.91 -6.10 1.72
N ARG A 85 10.98 -6.74 1.27
CA ARG A 85 11.90 -7.47 2.16
C ARG A 85 12.59 -6.55 3.15
N GLU A 86 13.11 -5.40 2.69
CA GLU A 86 13.81 -4.45 3.56
C GLU A 86 12.87 -3.84 4.62
N LEU A 87 11.66 -3.48 4.24
CA LEU A 87 10.66 -2.96 5.17
C LEU A 87 10.21 -4.02 6.19
N THR A 88 10.11 -5.27 5.78
CA THR A 88 9.81 -6.39 6.69
C THR A 88 10.93 -6.58 7.73
N LYS A 89 12.21 -6.44 7.33
CA LYS A 89 13.34 -6.47 8.27
C LYS A 89 13.28 -5.36 9.32
N LEU A 90 12.69 -4.22 8.97
CA LEU A 90 12.48 -3.10 9.91
C LEU A 90 11.28 -3.29 10.84
N GLY A 91 10.55 -4.40 10.72
CA GLY A 91 9.40 -4.72 11.59
C GLY A 91 8.05 -4.25 11.05
N HIS A 92 7.98 -3.83 9.79
CA HIS A 92 6.72 -3.50 9.13
C HIS A 92 6.10 -4.72 8.44
N GLU A 93 4.78 -4.71 8.28
CA GLU A 93 4.08 -5.68 7.45
C GLU A 93 3.97 -5.12 6.02
N ALA A 94 4.84 -5.57 5.12
CA ALA A 94 4.79 -5.19 3.71
C ALA A 94 3.80 -6.08 2.95
N VAL A 95 2.85 -5.48 2.25
CA VAL A 95 1.82 -6.16 1.47
C VAL A 95 1.92 -5.73 0.02
N LEU A 96 2.27 -6.66 -0.86
CA LEU A 96 2.29 -6.42 -2.30
C LEU A 96 0.92 -6.69 -2.92
N PHE A 97 0.45 -5.80 -3.76
CA PHE A 97 -0.82 -5.94 -4.45
C PHE A 97 -0.73 -5.53 -5.93
N ASN A 98 -1.64 -6.07 -6.73
CA ASN A 98 -1.79 -5.64 -8.12
C ASN A 98 -2.70 -4.40 -8.19
N ALA A 99 -2.33 -3.39 -8.96
CA ALA A 99 -3.10 -2.16 -9.15
C ALA A 99 -4.56 -2.43 -9.56
N ARG A 100 -4.81 -3.44 -10.38
CA ARG A 100 -6.16 -3.81 -10.80
C ARG A 100 -7.04 -4.26 -9.63
N TYR A 101 -6.45 -4.92 -8.64
CA TYR A 101 -7.17 -5.34 -7.44
C TYR A 101 -7.63 -4.13 -6.62
N VAL A 102 -6.74 -3.17 -6.42
CA VAL A 102 -7.04 -1.97 -5.62
C VAL A 102 -8.08 -1.08 -6.30
N LYS A 103 -8.06 -0.97 -7.62
CA LYS A 103 -9.05 -0.18 -8.37
C LYS A 103 -10.51 -0.55 -8.06
N SER A 104 -10.77 -1.81 -7.71
CA SER A 104 -12.12 -2.27 -7.35
C SER A 104 -12.63 -1.71 -6.02
N PHE A 105 -11.74 -1.16 -5.19
CA PHE A 105 -12.08 -0.59 -3.88
C PHE A 105 -12.20 0.94 -3.90
N VAL A 106 -11.86 1.59 -5.02
CA VAL A 106 -12.00 3.05 -5.14
C VAL A 106 -13.47 3.42 -5.18
N VAL A 107 -13.90 4.23 -4.23
CA VAL A 107 -15.26 4.74 -4.13
C VAL A 107 -15.26 6.24 -4.39
N GLY A 108 -16.08 6.69 -5.33
CA GLY A 108 -16.22 8.10 -5.68
C GLY A 108 -15.20 8.57 -6.71
N ASN A 109 -14.98 9.87 -6.75
CA ASN A 109 -14.07 10.51 -7.68
C ASN A 109 -12.61 10.23 -7.32
N LYS A 110 -11.75 10.23 -8.34
CA LYS A 110 -10.32 10.06 -8.14
C LYS A 110 -9.75 11.25 -7.36
N ASN A 111 -9.30 11.00 -6.15
CA ASN A 111 -8.55 11.92 -5.31
C ASN A 111 -7.61 11.13 -4.38
N ASP A 112 -6.62 11.80 -3.82
CA ASP A 112 -5.59 11.17 -2.99
C ASP A 112 -6.18 10.44 -1.77
N PHE A 113 -7.26 10.95 -1.20
CA PHE A 113 -7.94 10.32 -0.06
C PHE A 113 -8.63 9.00 -0.48
N ASN A 114 -9.40 9.02 -1.56
CA ASN A 114 -10.10 7.83 -2.05
C ASN A 114 -9.13 6.74 -2.49
N ASP A 115 -8.01 7.12 -3.11
CA ASP A 115 -6.96 6.20 -3.53
C ASP A 115 -6.27 5.57 -2.31
N ALA A 116 -5.89 6.37 -1.31
CA ALA A 116 -5.31 5.88 -0.06
C ALA A 116 -6.28 4.98 0.73
N ALA A 117 -7.56 5.35 0.82
CA ALA A 117 -8.59 4.55 1.48
C ALA A 117 -8.82 3.22 0.75
N ALA A 118 -8.78 3.20 -0.58
CA ALA A 118 -8.90 1.98 -1.37
C ALA A 118 -7.73 1.01 -1.13
N ILE A 119 -6.50 1.52 -1.09
CA ILE A 119 -5.32 0.72 -0.76
C ILE A 119 -5.44 0.17 0.66
N PHE A 120 -5.80 1.02 1.61
CA PHE A 120 -6.00 0.61 3.00
C PHE A 120 -7.01 -0.53 3.10
N ASP A 121 -8.18 -0.39 2.48
CA ASP A 121 -9.21 -1.43 2.49
C ASP A 121 -8.71 -2.72 1.83
N ALA A 122 -8.03 -2.62 0.69
CA ALA A 122 -7.50 -3.76 -0.03
C ALA A 122 -6.48 -4.56 0.81
N VAL A 123 -5.60 -3.89 1.57
CA VAL A 123 -4.52 -4.56 2.33
C VAL A 123 -4.94 -5.03 3.72
N THR A 124 -6.00 -4.50 4.29
CA THR A 124 -6.48 -4.85 5.63
C THR A 124 -7.54 -5.96 5.64
N ARG A 125 -8.13 -6.29 4.49
CA ARG A 125 -9.14 -7.36 4.40
C ARG A 125 -8.57 -8.73 4.75
N PRO A 126 -9.34 -9.59 5.46
CA PRO A 126 -8.92 -10.96 5.77
C PRO A 126 -8.60 -11.79 4.52
N ASN A 127 -9.41 -11.64 3.46
CA ASN A 127 -9.27 -12.36 2.19
C ASN A 127 -8.61 -11.51 1.10
N LYS A 128 -7.62 -10.72 1.48
CA LYS A 128 -6.89 -9.85 0.55
C LYS A 128 -6.17 -10.64 -0.54
N ARG A 129 -6.23 -10.13 -1.76
CA ARG A 129 -5.47 -10.68 -2.90
C ARG A 129 -4.09 -10.03 -2.93
N VAL A 130 -3.14 -10.67 -2.30
CA VAL A 130 -1.76 -10.20 -2.22
C VAL A 130 -0.86 -10.96 -3.17
N VAL A 131 0.20 -10.31 -3.60
CA VAL A 131 1.29 -10.95 -4.34
C VAL A 131 2.34 -11.41 -3.34
N ALA A 132 2.78 -12.66 -3.44
CA ALA A 132 3.82 -13.18 -2.56
C ALA A 132 5.14 -12.42 -2.78
N ILE A 133 5.79 -12.06 -1.68
CA ILE A 133 7.12 -11.44 -1.72
C ILE A 133 8.12 -12.51 -2.16
N LYS A 134 8.80 -12.26 -3.29
CA LYS A 134 9.80 -13.17 -3.84
C LYS A 134 11.13 -12.99 -3.12
N THR A 135 11.82 -14.11 -2.91
CA THR A 135 13.22 -14.09 -2.50
C THR A 135 14.13 -13.62 -3.64
N VAL A 136 15.38 -13.31 -3.34
CA VAL A 136 16.38 -12.93 -4.37
C VAL A 136 16.52 -14.04 -5.39
N GLU A 137 16.65 -15.30 -4.95
CA GLU A 137 16.78 -16.48 -5.81
C GLU A 137 15.58 -16.67 -6.75
N GLN A 138 14.36 -16.43 -6.24
CA GLN A 138 13.14 -16.49 -7.06
C GLN A 138 13.11 -15.39 -8.12
N GLN A 139 13.60 -14.19 -7.79
CA GLN A 139 13.70 -13.11 -8.77
C GLN A 139 14.75 -13.41 -9.84
N ASP A 140 15.89 -13.98 -9.46
CA ASP A 140 16.95 -14.39 -10.39
C ASP A 140 16.47 -15.46 -11.37
N LEU A 141 15.75 -16.48 -10.87
CA LEU A 141 15.12 -17.50 -11.71
C LEU A 141 14.11 -16.89 -12.71
N GLN A 142 13.33 -15.90 -12.26
CA GLN A 142 12.38 -15.21 -13.13
C GLN A 142 13.09 -14.44 -14.26
N LEU A 143 14.20 -13.78 -13.95
CA LEU A 143 15.03 -13.10 -14.95
C LEU A 143 15.61 -14.07 -15.97
N ILE A 144 16.14 -15.21 -15.53
CA ILE A 144 16.68 -16.26 -16.41
C ILE A 144 15.59 -16.77 -17.35
N HIS A 145 14.37 -17.02 -16.85
CA HIS A 145 13.25 -17.43 -17.67
C HIS A 145 12.83 -16.37 -18.69
N ALA A 146 12.87 -15.08 -18.32
CA ALA A 146 12.53 -14.00 -19.24
C ALA A 146 13.54 -13.86 -20.40
N ILE A 147 14.84 -14.11 -20.13
CA ILE A 147 15.90 -14.06 -21.15
C ILE A 147 15.80 -15.21 -22.16
N ARG A 148 15.27 -16.37 -21.76
CA ARG A 148 15.13 -17.55 -22.63
C ARG A 148 13.97 -17.48 -23.62
N LYS A 149 13.11 -16.49 -23.53
CA LYS A 149 12.03 -16.23 -24.48
C LYS A 149 12.47 -15.30 -25.59
#